data_74bd6e647a869dfb2db49eb1b274abee
#
_entry.id   74bd6e647a869dfb2db49eb1b274abee
#
_cell.length_a   1.000
_cell.length_b   1.000
_cell.length_c   1.000
_cell.angle_alpha   90.00
_cell.angle_beta   90.00
_cell.angle_gamma   90.00
#
_symmetry.space_group_name_H-M   'P 1'
#
loop_
_entity.id
_entity.type
_entity.pdbx_description
1 polymer ?
#
loop_
_entity_poly.entity_id
_entity_poly.type
_entity_poly.pdbx_seq_one_letter_code
_entity_poly.pdbx_strand_id
1 'polypeptide(L)'
;MYLAKMTTAQAKEAFEKDPIIVIPVGSTEQHGTQGALGTDFMVPSYLADHVEDVDNVIVAPTVPYGVCPYHLSFEGSINIGYEGLYMVLHGIMDSLMQHGETVL
;
A
#
# COMPACT_ATOMS: atom_id res chain seq x y z
N MET A 1 0.49 -13.92 0.79
CA MET A 1 0.83 -13.94 -0.66
C MET A 1 0.97 -12.51 -1.16
N TYR A 2 1.90 -12.26 -2.03
CA TYR A 2 2.09 -10.93 -2.63
C TYR A 2 1.42 -10.86 -4.00
N LEU A 3 0.49 -9.92 -4.16
CA LEU A 3 -0.19 -9.69 -5.43
C LEU A 3 0.80 -9.41 -6.57
N ALA A 4 1.83 -8.61 -6.30
CA ALA A 4 2.82 -8.22 -7.30
C ALA A 4 3.63 -9.40 -7.88
N LYS A 5 3.66 -10.53 -7.18
CA LYS A 5 4.38 -11.74 -7.61
C LYS A 5 3.49 -12.75 -8.33
N MET A 6 2.20 -12.46 -8.45
CA MET A 6 1.24 -13.36 -9.09
C MET A 6 1.13 -13.07 -10.59
N THR A 7 0.84 -14.11 -11.36
CA THR A 7 0.30 -13.96 -12.70
C THR A 7 -1.20 -13.69 -12.61
N THR A 8 -1.81 -13.22 -13.70
CA THR A 8 -3.28 -13.02 -13.75
C THR A 8 -4.04 -14.31 -13.44
N ALA A 9 -3.56 -15.45 -13.91
CA ALA A 9 -4.19 -16.75 -13.64
C ALA A 9 -4.13 -17.11 -12.15
N GLN A 10 -2.99 -16.86 -11.50
CA GLN A 10 -2.82 -17.09 -10.07
C GLN A 10 -3.68 -16.14 -9.24
N ALA A 11 -3.76 -14.88 -9.65
CA ALA A 11 -4.62 -13.90 -8.99
C ALA A 11 -6.09 -14.29 -9.07
N LYS A 12 -6.54 -14.73 -10.25
CA LYS A 12 -7.91 -15.21 -10.44
C LYS A 12 -8.24 -16.35 -9.46
N GLU A 13 -7.38 -17.34 -9.38
CA GLU A 13 -7.55 -18.48 -8.47
C GLU A 13 -7.59 -18.03 -7.00
N ALA A 14 -6.70 -17.10 -6.61
CA ALA A 14 -6.65 -16.59 -5.26
C ALA A 14 -7.90 -15.77 -4.90
N PHE A 15 -8.38 -14.92 -5.80
CA PHE A 15 -9.57 -14.10 -5.57
C PHE A 15 -10.86 -14.93 -5.48
N GLU A 16 -10.91 -16.09 -6.10
CA GLU A 16 -12.08 -17.01 -5.97
C GLU A 16 -12.32 -17.49 -4.53
N LYS A 17 -11.33 -17.33 -3.66
CA LYS A 17 -11.41 -17.73 -2.25
C LYS A 17 -11.81 -16.59 -1.31
N ASP A 18 -12.28 -15.48 -1.83
CA ASP A 18 -12.63 -14.27 -1.08
C ASP A 18 -11.56 -13.85 -0.06
N PRO A 19 -10.34 -13.53 -0.52
CA PRO A 19 -9.25 -13.24 0.38
C PRO A 19 -9.40 -11.90 1.08
N ILE A 20 -8.71 -11.76 2.21
CA ILE A 20 -8.45 -10.44 2.78
C ILE A 20 -7.28 -9.82 2.00
N ILE A 21 -7.50 -8.62 1.50
CA ILE A 21 -6.47 -7.88 0.76
C ILE A 21 -5.94 -6.77 1.66
N VAL A 22 -4.63 -6.81 1.91
CA VAL A 22 -3.95 -5.82 2.74
C VAL A 22 -3.22 -4.84 1.81
N ILE A 23 -3.50 -3.55 1.97
CA ILE A 23 -2.83 -2.48 1.23
C ILE A 23 -1.98 -1.67 2.21
N PRO A 24 -0.66 -1.84 2.22
CA PRO A 24 0.19 -0.98 3.03
C PRO A 24 0.20 0.45 2.46
N VAL A 25 -0.04 1.44 3.31
CA VAL A 25 -0.08 2.85 2.91
C VAL A 25 0.86 3.64 3.81
N GLY A 26 1.65 4.50 3.20
CA GLY A 26 2.58 5.34 3.93
C GLY A 26 2.85 6.66 3.25
N SER A 27 4.05 7.17 3.44
CA SER A 27 4.49 8.41 2.80
C SER A 27 6.01 8.42 2.62
N THR A 28 6.46 9.33 1.78
CA THR A 28 7.87 9.66 1.59
C THR A 28 8.06 11.09 2.06
N GLU A 29 8.62 11.27 3.26
CA GLU A 29 8.71 12.59 3.89
C GLU A 29 9.93 12.69 4.81
N GLN A 30 10.31 13.91 5.14
CA GLN A 30 11.46 14.16 5.99
C GLN A 30 11.26 13.54 7.40
N HIS A 31 12.38 13.03 7.95
CA HIS A 31 12.47 12.47 9.31
C HIS A 31 13.74 12.99 9.99
N GLY A 32 13.98 14.30 9.90
CA GLY A 32 15.20 14.94 10.37
C GLY A 32 16.39 14.65 9.44
N THR A 33 17.59 14.98 9.89
CA THR A 33 18.82 14.85 9.08
C THR A 33 19.33 13.42 8.97
N GLN A 34 18.86 12.51 9.79
CA GLN A 34 19.36 11.14 9.86
C GLN A 34 18.31 10.06 9.62
N GLY A 35 17.03 10.40 9.73
CA GLY A 35 15.95 9.45 9.48
C GLY A 35 15.70 9.27 7.99
N ALA A 36 15.39 8.03 7.58
CA ALA A 36 15.10 7.73 6.19
C ALA A 36 13.79 8.37 5.73
N LEU A 37 13.79 8.92 4.52
CA LEU A 37 12.59 9.52 3.90
C LEU A 37 11.44 8.51 3.77
N GLY A 38 11.75 7.25 3.58
CA GLY A 38 10.77 6.19 3.38
C GLY A 38 10.26 5.53 4.66
N THR A 39 10.58 6.04 5.85
CA THR A 39 10.21 5.43 7.13
C THR A 39 8.72 5.07 7.17
N ASP A 40 7.85 5.98 6.76
CA ASP A 40 6.39 5.81 6.88
C ASP A 40 5.80 4.82 5.88
N PHE A 41 6.52 4.43 4.83
CA PHE A 41 6.06 3.33 3.99
C PHE A 41 6.85 2.04 4.20
N MET A 42 8.08 2.13 4.69
CA MET A 42 8.89 0.95 5.02
C MET A 42 8.30 0.19 6.22
N VAL A 43 7.81 0.91 7.23
CA VAL A 43 7.20 0.29 8.41
C VAL A 43 5.93 -0.50 8.04
N PRO A 44 4.92 0.07 7.38
CA PRO A 44 3.76 -0.72 6.98
C PRO A 44 4.11 -1.85 6.02
N SER A 45 5.08 -1.67 5.12
CA SER A 45 5.56 -2.76 4.25
C SER A 45 6.15 -3.90 5.07
N TYR A 46 6.96 -3.59 6.05
CA TYR A 46 7.55 -4.58 6.95
C TYR A 46 6.48 -5.33 7.76
N LEU A 47 5.49 -4.60 8.27
CA LEU A 47 4.38 -5.23 8.99
C LEU A 47 3.56 -6.16 8.09
N ALA A 48 3.32 -5.76 6.85
CA ALA A 48 2.62 -6.57 5.88
C ALA A 48 3.38 -7.87 5.55
N ASP A 49 4.72 -7.83 5.57
CA ASP A 49 5.54 -9.02 5.36
C ASP A 49 5.32 -10.10 6.43
N HIS A 50 4.80 -9.72 7.59
CA HIS A 50 4.49 -10.66 8.67
C HIS A 50 3.15 -11.36 8.50
N VAL A 51 2.32 -10.91 7.57
CA VAL A 51 1.02 -11.52 7.31
C VAL A 51 0.90 -12.08 5.89
N GLU A 52 1.97 -12.00 5.10
CA GLU A 52 1.94 -12.46 3.70
C GLU A 52 1.74 -13.98 3.58
N ASP A 53 2.17 -14.74 4.57
CA ASP A 53 2.03 -16.20 4.64
C ASP A 53 0.79 -16.67 5.41
N VAL A 54 0.00 -15.75 5.92
CA VAL A 54 -1.28 -16.08 6.56
C VAL A 54 -2.26 -16.59 5.48
N ASP A 55 -2.96 -17.65 5.80
CA ASP A 55 -3.91 -18.26 4.86
C ASP A 55 -4.97 -17.26 4.39
N ASN A 56 -5.22 -17.27 3.10
CA ASN A 56 -6.22 -16.42 2.44
C ASN A 56 -6.00 -14.90 2.61
N VAL A 57 -4.74 -14.49 2.75
CA VAL A 57 -4.33 -13.08 2.79
C VAL A 57 -3.49 -12.75 1.56
N ILE A 58 -3.84 -11.66 0.87
CA ILE A 58 -3.07 -11.12 -0.25
C ILE A 58 -2.58 -9.73 0.15
N VAL A 59 -1.27 -9.50 0.00
CA VAL A 59 -0.64 -8.21 0.23
C VAL A 59 -0.49 -7.50 -1.11
N ALA A 60 -1.14 -6.35 -1.25
CA ALA A 60 -0.99 -5.50 -2.42
C ALA A 60 0.32 -4.68 -2.34
N PRO A 61 0.80 -4.13 -3.46
CA PRO A 61 1.94 -3.23 -3.43
C PRO A 61 1.71 -2.04 -2.51
N THR A 62 2.77 -1.64 -1.80
CA THR A 62 2.72 -0.51 -0.88
C THR A 62 2.50 0.80 -1.64
N VAL A 63 1.66 1.68 -1.08
CA VAL A 63 1.49 3.06 -1.55
C VAL A 63 2.49 3.93 -0.80
N PRO A 64 3.60 4.38 -1.44
CA PRO A 64 4.69 5.08 -0.76
C PRO A 64 4.54 6.59 -0.74
N TYR A 65 3.45 7.12 -1.29
CA TYR A 65 3.18 8.56 -1.36
C TYR A 65 1.89 8.88 -0.62
N GLY A 66 1.96 9.87 0.26
CA GLY A 66 0.84 10.26 1.11
C GLY A 66 0.69 11.78 1.20
N VAL A 67 0.18 12.24 2.33
CA VAL A 67 -0.12 13.65 2.58
C VAL A 67 0.84 14.18 3.62
N CYS A 68 1.71 15.11 3.22
CA CYS A 68 2.69 15.74 4.12
C CYS A 68 2.92 17.22 3.75
N PRO A 69 1.89 18.06 3.78
CA PRO A 69 1.99 19.44 3.28
C PRO A 69 2.98 20.29 4.09
N TYR A 70 3.18 19.99 5.37
CA TYR A 70 4.05 20.75 6.26
C TYR A 70 5.53 20.39 6.12
N HIS A 71 5.86 19.37 5.34
CA HIS A 71 7.23 18.88 5.16
C HIS A 71 7.85 19.25 3.82
N LEU A 72 7.12 19.95 2.96
CA LEU A 72 7.56 20.26 1.58
C LEU A 72 8.79 21.15 1.50
N SER A 73 9.10 21.93 2.55
CA SER A 73 10.32 22.73 2.61
C SER A 73 11.59 21.91 2.81
N PHE A 74 11.45 20.61 3.11
CA PHE A 74 12.56 19.68 3.28
C PHE A 74 12.71 18.82 2.03
N GLU A 75 13.93 18.72 1.54
CA GLU A 75 14.25 17.99 0.31
C GLU A 75 13.84 16.52 0.42
N GLY A 76 13.23 16.00 -0.63
CA GLY A 76 12.83 14.62 -0.73
C GLY A 76 11.40 14.33 -0.24
N SER A 77 10.77 15.26 0.45
CA SER A 77 9.38 15.11 0.85
C SER A 77 8.46 15.23 -0.36
N ILE A 78 7.52 14.30 -0.49
CA ILE A 78 6.57 14.25 -1.62
C ILE A 78 5.16 14.25 -1.06
N ASN A 79 4.41 15.31 -1.37
CA ASN A 79 3.02 15.44 -0.97
C ASN A 79 2.11 15.30 -2.19
N ILE A 80 1.25 14.29 -2.21
CA ILE A 80 0.26 14.13 -3.28
C ILE A 80 -1.09 14.81 -2.95
N GLY A 81 -1.22 15.36 -1.74
CA GLY A 81 -2.43 16.02 -1.26
C GLY A 81 -3.55 15.05 -0.90
N TYR A 82 -4.56 15.55 -0.21
CA TYR A 82 -5.70 14.73 0.22
C TYR A 82 -6.48 14.17 -0.97
N GLU A 83 -6.74 14.99 -1.97
CA GLU A 83 -7.45 14.54 -3.17
C GLU A 83 -6.64 13.49 -3.94
N GLY A 84 -5.32 13.69 -4.06
CA GLY A 84 -4.44 12.74 -4.72
C GLY A 84 -4.44 11.39 -4.04
N LEU A 85 -4.29 11.37 -2.71
CA LEU A 85 -4.33 10.12 -1.94
C LEU A 85 -5.70 9.44 -2.02
N TYR A 86 -6.78 10.23 -1.91
CA TYR A 86 -8.14 9.72 -2.06
C TYR A 86 -8.31 9.02 -3.42
N MET A 87 -7.90 9.66 -4.51
CA MET A 87 -8.03 9.09 -5.85
C MET A 87 -7.22 7.82 -6.02
N VAL A 88 -5.99 7.80 -5.49
CA VAL A 88 -5.13 6.61 -5.56
C VAL A 88 -5.77 5.44 -4.82
N LEU A 89 -6.17 5.65 -3.56
CA LEU A 89 -6.76 4.58 -2.74
C LEU A 89 -8.11 4.13 -3.29
N HIS A 90 -8.94 5.07 -3.74
CA HIS A 90 -10.24 4.75 -4.33
C HIS A 90 -10.08 3.91 -5.60
N GLY A 91 -9.14 4.27 -6.48
CA GLY A 91 -8.87 3.50 -7.70
C GLY A 91 -8.36 2.09 -7.40
N ILE A 92 -7.46 1.95 -6.42
CA ILE A 92 -6.95 0.65 -6.00
C ILE A 92 -8.09 -0.21 -5.43
N MET A 93 -8.88 0.34 -4.52
CA MET A 93 -9.97 -0.38 -3.86
C MET A 93 -11.05 -0.79 -4.86
N ASP A 94 -11.47 0.11 -5.74
CA ASP A 94 -12.46 -0.22 -6.78
C ASP A 94 -11.99 -1.36 -7.68
N SER A 95 -10.72 -1.34 -8.07
CA SER A 95 -10.16 -2.40 -8.92
C SER A 95 -10.12 -3.75 -8.20
N LEU A 96 -9.72 -3.76 -6.93
CA LEU A 96 -9.59 -4.98 -6.15
C LEU A 96 -10.94 -5.54 -5.72
N MET A 97 -11.89 -4.67 -5.36
CA MET A 97 -13.23 -5.10 -4.92
C MET A 97 -14.08 -5.71 -6.03
N GLN A 98 -13.69 -5.57 -7.30
CA GLN A 98 -14.34 -6.31 -8.38
C GLN A 98 -14.13 -7.82 -8.25
N HIS A 99 -13.08 -8.23 -7.54
CA HIS A 99 -12.63 -9.63 -7.49
C HIS A 99 -12.49 -10.16 -6.07
N GLY A 100 -12.49 -9.28 -5.08
CA GLY A 100 -12.37 -9.63 -3.66
C GLY A 100 -13.29 -8.77 -2.83
N GLU A 101 -13.65 -9.21 -1.64
CA GLU A 101 -14.71 -8.59 -0.87
C GLU A 101 -14.22 -7.75 0.30
N THR A 102 -13.03 -8.02 0.82
CA THR A 102 -12.52 -7.33 1.99
C THR A 102 -11.15 -6.72 1.72
N VAL A 103 -11.05 -5.41 1.89
CA VAL A 103 -9.80 -4.66 1.74
C VAL A 103 -9.46 -3.98 3.08
N LEU A 104 -8.25 -4.19 3.53
CA LEU A 104 -7.71 -3.59 4.76
C LEU A 104 -6.51 -2.69 4.46
#